data_bdfcec88fded044161ffd4b80c20c7a5
#
_entry.id   bdfcec88fded044161ffd4b80c20c7a5
#
_cell.length_a   1.000
_cell.length_b   1.000
_cell.length_c   1.000
_cell.angle_alpha   90.00
_cell.angle_beta   90.00
_cell.angle_gamma   90.00
#
_symmetry.space_group_name_H-M   'P 1'
#
loop_
_entity.id
_entity.type
_entity.pdbx_description
1 polymer ?
#
loop_
_entity_poly.entity_id
_entity_poly.type
_entity_poly.pdbx_seq_one_letter_code
_entity_poly.pdbx_strand_id
1 'polypeptide(L)'
;MGEMIKFGSGGKTASGYMAIPSPDKARGRGVVVIQEWWGLVDHIKRVADKFALEGFHALAPDLYRGETAGSPDEAEKLLMALNIAEAEKDLRGAVERLRFVTGRPVATVGFCMGGALSLFAACSNPKDVAACVVYYGGHPKVEFDFDGLAAPVLGQWAEDDDFANPNIARFEAELGKRDKAYEFHTYPGTKHAFFNDDRPEVYDRDAAVRSWERTIDHLTRYL
;
A
#
# COMPACT_ATOMS: atom_id res chain seq x y z
N MET A 1 0.24 9.70 17.22
CA MET A 1 -0.27 8.31 17.13
C MET A 1 -1.71 8.37 16.68
N GLY A 2 -2.05 7.51 15.75
CA GLY A 2 -3.42 7.42 15.23
C GLY A 2 -4.35 6.59 16.12
N GLU A 3 -5.55 6.32 15.63
CA GLU A 3 -6.60 5.55 16.32
C GLU A 3 -7.34 4.63 15.35
N MET A 4 -7.96 3.59 15.88
CA MET A 4 -8.85 2.73 15.10
C MET A 4 -10.17 3.47 14.84
N ILE A 5 -10.55 3.53 13.56
CA ILE A 5 -11.81 4.12 13.12
C ILE A 5 -12.68 3.11 12.38
N LYS A 6 -13.95 3.45 12.21
CA LYS A 6 -14.86 2.76 11.29
C LYS A 6 -15.16 3.63 10.08
N PHE A 7 -15.32 3.02 8.92
CA PHE A 7 -15.66 3.70 7.66
C PHE A 7 -16.56 2.83 6.79
N GLY A 8 -17.23 3.45 5.81
CA GLY A 8 -18.13 2.74 4.90
C GLY A 8 -17.36 1.84 3.92
N SER A 9 -17.90 0.64 3.63
CA SER A 9 -17.34 -0.33 2.69
C SER A 9 -18.47 -1.08 1.98
N GLY A 10 -18.80 -0.72 0.75
CA GLY A 10 -19.77 -1.45 -0.07
C GLY A 10 -21.12 -1.69 0.60
N GLY A 11 -21.64 -0.69 1.33
CA GLY A 11 -22.89 -0.78 2.11
C GLY A 11 -22.73 -1.45 3.49
N LYS A 12 -21.53 -1.88 3.85
CA LYS A 12 -21.15 -2.41 5.17
C LYS A 12 -20.20 -1.43 5.88
N THR A 13 -19.69 -1.84 7.04
CA THR A 13 -18.68 -1.10 7.81
C THR A 13 -17.39 -1.91 7.83
N ALA A 14 -16.29 -1.24 7.47
CA ALA A 14 -14.93 -1.72 7.69
C ALA A 14 -14.26 -0.94 8.85
N SER A 15 -13.15 -1.44 9.35
CA SER A 15 -12.29 -0.79 10.32
C SER A 15 -10.89 -0.54 9.75
N GLY A 16 -10.16 0.37 10.35
CA GLY A 16 -8.78 0.65 9.99
C GLY A 16 -8.12 1.63 10.96
N TYR A 17 -6.81 1.74 10.89
CA TYR A 17 -6.02 2.66 11.69
C TYR A 17 -5.84 3.98 10.95
N MET A 18 -6.31 5.08 11.54
CA MET A 18 -6.23 6.42 10.98
C MET A 18 -5.18 7.24 11.73
N ALA A 19 -4.16 7.69 11.04
CA ALA A 19 -3.16 8.62 11.55
C ALA A 19 -3.37 9.99 10.90
N ILE A 20 -3.42 11.04 11.70
CA ILE A 20 -3.70 12.42 11.28
C ILE A 20 -2.45 13.27 11.52
N PRO A 21 -2.01 14.05 10.52
CA PRO A 21 -0.88 14.95 10.68
C PRO A 21 -1.22 16.09 11.66
N SER A 22 -0.21 16.65 12.32
CA SER A 22 -0.40 17.87 13.10
C SER A 22 -0.83 19.03 12.21
N PRO A 23 -1.64 19.97 12.70
CA PRO A 23 -2.21 21.05 11.89
C PRO A 23 -1.18 21.91 11.13
N ASP A 24 0.01 22.09 11.70
CA ASP A 24 1.13 22.83 11.09
C ASP A 24 1.77 22.08 9.89
N LYS A 25 1.69 20.73 9.88
CA LYS A 25 2.22 19.87 8.82
C LYS A 25 1.20 19.46 7.78
N ALA A 26 -0.09 19.50 8.11
CA ALA A 26 -1.16 19.05 7.24
C ALA A 26 -1.15 19.80 5.88
N ARG A 27 -1.12 19.05 4.77
CA ARG A 27 -1.14 19.59 3.39
C ARG A 27 -2.37 19.17 2.61
N GLY A 28 -3.38 18.59 3.29
CA GLY A 28 -4.58 18.05 2.66
C GLY A 28 -4.30 16.87 1.74
N ARG A 29 -3.26 16.09 2.00
CA ARG A 29 -2.88 14.90 1.25
C ARG A 29 -3.31 13.64 2.00
N GLY A 30 -3.79 12.63 1.27
CA GLY A 30 -4.22 11.36 1.84
C GLY A 30 -3.47 10.16 1.27
N VAL A 31 -3.20 9.16 2.10
CA VAL A 31 -2.58 7.90 1.68
C VAL A 31 -3.27 6.70 2.34
N VAL A 32 -3.70 5.74 1.54
CA VAL A 32 -4.14 4.42 2.01
C VAL A 32 -2.90 3.54 2.15
N VAL A 33 -2.63 3.04 3.36
CA VAL A 33 -1.48 2.19 3.68
C VAL A 33 -1.96 0.74 3.80
N ILE A 34 -1.50 -0.13 2.90
CA ILE A 34 -2.05 -1.47 2.78
C ILE A 34 -1.09 -2.50 3.36
N GLN A 35 -1.62 -3.30 4.28
CA GLN A 35 -0.92 -4.27 5.10
C GLN A 35 -0.22 -5.39 4.33
N GLU A 36 0.79 -5.97 4.94
CA GLU A 36 1.36 -7.25 4.54
C GLU A 36 0.44 -8.43 4.92
N TRP A 37 0.84 -9.63 4.61
CA TRP A 37 0.09 -10.86 4.91
C TRP A 37 -0.10 -11.15 6.43
N TRP A 38 0.61 -10.41 7.29
CA TRP A 38 0.49 -10.53 8.75
C TRP A 38 -0.80 -9.94 9.34
N GLY A 39 -1.54 -9.14 8.56
CA GLY A 39 -2.68 -8.37 9.03
C GLY A 39 -2.32 -6.93 9.41
N LEU A 40 -3.26 -6.23 10.04
CA LEU A 40 -3.04 -4.85 10.51
C LEU A 40 -2.24 -4.84 11.82
N VAL A 41 -1.00 -5.31 11.75
CA VAL A 41 -0.05 -5.36 12.88
C VAL A 41 0.55 -3.98 13.17
N ASP A 42 1.28 -3.87 14.28
CA ASP A 42 1.83 -2.59 14.75
C ASP A 42 2.84 -1.97 13.79
N HIS A 43 3.60 -2.78 13.04
CA HIS A 43 4.47 -2.27 11.97
C HIS A 43 3.68 -1.38 10.98
N ILE A 44 2.56 -1.85 10.45
CA ILE A 44 1.74 -1.10 9.48
C ILE A 44 1.12 0.15 10.12
N LYS A 45 0.71 0.08 11.39
CA LYS A 45 0.23 1.26 12.13
C LYS A 45 1.34 2.30 12.29
N ARG A 46 2.58 1.87 12.61
CA ARG A 46 3.74 2.79 12.66
C ARG A 46 4.05 3.40 11.29
N VAL A 47 3.89 2.65 10.19
CA VAL A 47 4.03 3.21 8.84
C VAL A 47 2.98 4.29 8.58
N ALA A 48 1.72 4.08 8.99
CA ALA A 48 0.69 5.13 8.89
C ALA A 48 1.04 6.35 9.75
N ASP A 49 1.52 6.16 10.99
CA ASP A 49 2.01 7.26 11.84
C ASP A 49 3.18 8.01 11.18
N LYS A 50 4.09 7.28 10.51
CA LYS A 50 5.22 7.88 9.79
C LYS A 50 4.75 8.77 8.63
N PHE A 51 3.73 8.35 7.88
CA PHE A 51 3.10 9.22 6.88
C PHE A 51 2.45 10.47 7.49
N ALA A 52 1.84 10.35 8.67
CA ALA A 52 1.29 11.51 9.37
C ALA A 52 2.38 12.51 9.78
N LEU A 53 3.56 12.04 10.18
CA LEU A 53 4.72 12.90 10.45
C LEU A 53 5.20 13.66 9.21
N GLU A 54 5.02 13.10 8.00
CA GLU A 54 5.30 13.74 6.70
C GLU A 54 4.16 14.65 6.20
N GLY A 55 3.08 14.78 6.97
CA GLY A 55 1.97 15.68 6.65
C GLY A 55 0.81 15.04 5.88
N PHE A 56 0.75 13.72 5.78
CA PHE A 56 -0.33 12.98 5.13
C PHE A 56 -1.38 12.50 6.13
N HIS A 57 -2.66 12.57 5.77
CA HIS A 57 -3.68 11.77 6.44
C HIS A 57 -3.52 10.33 5.96
N ALA A 58 -3.21 9.40 6.85
CA ALA A 58 -2.95 8.00 6.50
C ALA A 58 -4.04 7.09 7.08
N LEU A 59 -4.61 6.23 6.26
CA LEU A 59 -5.58 5.21 6.68
C LEU A 59 -5.09 3.84 6.27
N ALA A 60 -4.86 2.98 7.25
CA ALA A 60 -4.53 1.57 7.04
C ALA A 60 -5.80 0.72 7.30
N PRO A 61 -6.50 0.26 6.24
CA PRO A 61 -7.67 -0.59 6.39
C PRO A 61 -7.28 -1.97 6.95
N ASP A 62 -8.14 -2.53 7.80
CA ASP A 62 -7.98 -3.87 8.34
C ASP A 62 -8.69 -4.88 7.42
N LEU A 63 -7.93 -5.48 6.53
CA LEU A 63 -8.46 -6.41 5.51
C LEU A 63 -8.80 -7.80 6.08
N TYR A 64 -8.32 -8.11 7.28
CA TYR A 64 -8.56 -9.40 7.94
C TYR A 64 -9.56 -9.31 9.10
N ARG A 65 -10.27 -8.18 9.26
CA ARG A 65 -11.35 -8.02 10.25
C ARG A 65 -10.92 -8.24 11.70
N GLY A 66 -9.72 -7.82 12.06
CA GLY A 66 -9.14 -7.97 13.40
C GLY A 66 -8.23 -9.18 13.56
N GLU A 67 -8.15 -10.05 12.56
CA GLU A 67 -7.23 -11.19 12.61
C GLU A 67 -5.81 -10.77 12.25
N THR A 68 -4.84 -11.36 12.93
CA THR A 68 -3.40 -11.19 12.65
C THR A 68 -2.70 -12.54 12.75
N ALA A 69 -1.63 -12.73 12.00
CA ALA A 69 -0.85 -13.96 12.03
C ALA A 69 0.39 -13.80 12.91
N GLY A 70 0.67 -14.80 13.72
CA GLY A 70 1.88 -14.92 14.53
C GLY A 70 2.95 -15.84 13.93
N SER A 71 2.63 -16.53 12.82
CA SER A 71 3.53 -17.44 12.12
C SER A 71 3.33 -17.37 10.59
N PRO A 72 4.32 -17.79 9.77
CA PRO A 72 4.17 -17.85 8.32
C PRO A 72 3.00 -18.72 7.86
N ASP A 73 2.76 -19.86 8.51
CA ASP A 73 1.66 -20.78 8.19
C ASP A 73 0.28 -20.14 8.43
N GLU A 74 0.15 -19.33 9.48
CA GLU A 74 -1.08 -18.57 9.75
C GLU A 74 -1.24 -17.44 8.73
N ALA A 75 -0.16 -16.72 8.40
CA ALA A 75 -0.18 -15.67 7.43
C ALA A 75 -0.55 -16.18 6.03
N GLU A 76 -0.05 -17.35 5.61
CA GLU A 76 -0.42 -17.97 4.35
C GLU A 76 -1.92 -18.33 4.32
N LYS A 77 -2.46 -18.87 5.42
CA LYS A 77 -3.90 -19.16 5.52
C LYS A 77 -4.74 -17.90 5.38
N LEU A 78 -4.38 -16.79 6.05
CA LEU A 78 -5.08 -15.52 5.93
C LEU A 78 -4.98 -14.94 4.51
N LEU A 79 -3.79 -14.97 3.90
CA LEU A 79 -3.57 -14.56 2.52
C LEU A 79 -4.47 -15.33 1.55
N MET A 80 -4.50 -16.67 1.69
CA MET A 80 -5.29 -17.55 0.82
C MET A 80 -6.79 -17.48 1.10
N ALA A 81 -7.21 -17.09 2.29
CA ALA A 81 -8.60 -16.88 2.66
C ALA A 81 -9.15 -15.52 2.25
N LEU A 82 -8.29 -14.54 1.95
CA LEU A 82 -8.70 -13.18 1.60
C LEU A 82 -9.65 -13.18 0.40
N ASN A 83 -10.84 -12.63 0.59
CA ASN A 83 -11.80 -12.40 -0.46
C ASN A 83 -11.48 -11.07 -1.17
N ILE A 84 -10.97 -11.15 -2.40
CA ILE A 84 -10.52 -9.98 -3.17
C ILE A 84 -11.67 -9.00 -3.44
N ALA A 85 -12.90 -9.48 -3.69
CA ALA A 85 -14.04 -8.60 -3.94
C ALA A 85 -14.49 -7.84 -2.68
N GLU A 86 -14.35 -8.41 -1.48
CA GLU A 86 -14.58 -7.67 -0.24
C GLU A 86 -13.41 -6.72 0.07
N ALA A 87 -12.16 -7.15 -0.17
CA ALA A 87 -10.98 -6.28 -0.04
C ALA A 87 -11.08 -5.05 -0.97
N GLU A 88 -11.58 -5.22 -2.20
CA GLU A 88 -11.84 -4.09 -3.11
C GLU A 88 -12.78 -3.06 -2.48
N LYS A 89 -13.89 -3.50 -1.88
CA LYS A 89 -14.84 -2.61 -1.23
C LYS A 89 -14.23 -1.87 -0.05
N ASP A 90 -13.40 -2.56 0.75
CA ASP A 90 -12.71 -1.96 1.89
C ASP A 90 -11.68 -0.91 1.44
N LEU A 91 -10.90 -1.22 0.40
CA LEU A 91 -9.93 -0.30 -0.19
C LEU A 91 -10.61 0.92 -0.80
N ARG A 92 -11.71 0.73 -1.54
CA ARG A 92 -12.53 1.82 -2.08
C ARG A 92 -13.09 2.69 -0.96
N GLY A 93 -13.64 2.08 0.08
CA GLY A 93 -14.15 2.81 1.25
C GLY A 93 -13.07 3.61 1.97
N ALA A 94 -11.85 3.08 2.07
CA ALA A 94 -10.70 3.81 2.63
C ALA A 94 -10.30 5.00 1.76
N VAL A 95 -10.28 4.83 0.43
CA VAL A 95 -10.05 5.91 -0.55
C VAL A 95 -11.11 7.00 -0.41
N GLU A 96 -12.39 6.64 -0.41
CA GLU A 96 -13.53 7.56 -0.25
C GLU A 96 -13.46 8.32 1.09
N ARG A 97 -13.13 7.61 2.17
CA ARG A 97 -12.97 8.23 3.50
C ARG A 97 -11.87 9.28 3.52
N LEU A 98 -10.70 8.98 2.96
CA LEU A 98 -9.60 9.93 2.88
C LEU A 98 -9.91 11.10 1.94
N ARG A 99 -10.55 10.85 0.80
CA ARG A 99 -11.01 11.92 -0.10
C ARG A 99 -11.98 12.87 0.58
N PHE A 100 -12.90 12.34 1.38
CA PHE A 100 -13.82 13.18 2.18
C PHE A 100 -13.06 14.09 3.15
N VAL A 101 -11.99 13.57 3.78
CA VAL A 101 -11.17 14.33 4.74
C VAL A 101 -10.28 15.36 4.04
N THR A 102 -9.69 15.02 2.91
CA THR A 102 -8.68 15.84 2.24
C THR A 102 -9.22 16.73 1.13
N GLY A 103 -10.42 16.43 0.62
CA GLY A 103 -11.05 17.18 -0.49
C GLY A 103 -10.43 16.95 -1.86
N ARG A 104 -9.53 15.95 -2.03
CA ARG A 104 -8.80 15.67 -3.28
C ARG A 104 -8.51 14.18 -3.45
N PRO A 105 -8.07 13.73 -4.64
CA PRO A 105 -7.57 12.37 -4.84
C PRO A 105 -6.44 12.01 -3.86
N VAL A 106 -6.29 10.73 -3.57
CA VAL A 106 -5.35 10.21 -2.58
C VAL A 106 -4.32 9.30 -3.23
N ALA A 107 -3.34 8.83 -2.47
CA ALA A 107 -2.43 7.78 -2.90
C ALA A 107 -2.76 6.43 -2.28
N THR A 108 -2.26 5.37 -2.91
CA THR A 108 -2.17 4.04 -2.33
C THR A 108 -0.70 3.63 -2.17
N VAL A 109 -0.36 3.06 -1.04
CA VAL A 109 0.97 2.49 -0.75
C VAL A 109 0.76 1.14 -0.08
N GLY A 110 1.41 0.11 -0.55
CA GLY A 110 1.24 -1.22 0.02
C GLY A 110 2.52 -2.04 0.03
N PHE A 111 2.57 -3.01 0.93
CA PHE A 111 3.75 -3.82 1.21
C PHE A 111 3.42 -5.31 1.03
N CYS A 112 4.26 -6.08 0.35
CA CYS A 112 4.05 -7.50 0.09
C CYS A 112 2.71 -7.74 -0.63
N MET A 113 1.81 -8.53 -0.05
CA MET A 113 0.41 -8.65 -0.48
C MET A 113 -0.22 -7.27 -0.74
N GLY A 114 -0.02 -6.34 0.19
CA GLY A 114 -0.54 -4.99 0.08
C GLY A 114 0.03 -4.19 -1.08
N GLY A 115 1.25 -4.50 -1.54
CA GLY A 115 1.83 -3.90 -2.74
C GLY A 115 1.01 -4.23 -3.99
N ALA A 116 0.63 -5.49 -4.16
CA ALA A 116 -0.28 -5.90 -5.23
C ALA A 116 -1.66 -5.25 -5.07
N LEU A 117 -2.20 -5.20 -3.84
CA LEU A 117 -3.48 -4.58 -3.55
C LEU A 117 -3.46 -3.04 -3.73
N SER A 118 -2.30 -2.39 -3.56
CA SER A 118 -2.12 -0.97 -3.87
C SER A 118 -2.32 -0.69 -5.36
N LEU A 119 -1.66 -1.47 -6.22
CA LEU A 119 -1.85 -1.37 -7.67
C LEU A 119 -3.28 -1.72 -8.07
N PHE A 120 -3.86 -2.76 -7.49
CA PHE A 120 -5.25 -3.15 -7.72
C PHE A 120 -6.24 -2.03 -7.36
N ALA A 121 -6.05 -1.38 -6.19
CA ALA A 121 -6.87 -0.26 -5.77
C ALA A 121 -6.72 0.95 -6.71
N ALA A 122 -5.52 1.24 -7.20
CA ALA A 122 -5.28 2.30 -8.16
C ALA A 122 -5.96 2.03 -9.50
N CYS A 123 -5.93 0.78 -10.00
CA CYS A 123 -6.65 0.36 -11.20
C CYS A 123 -8.18 0.50 -11.04
N SER A 124 -8.71 0.12 -9.88
CA SER A 124 -10.16 0.11 -9.60
C SER A 124 -10.73 1.49 -9.26
N ASN A 125 -9.88 2.48 -8.94
CA ASN A 125 -10.32 3.83 -8.52
C ASN A 125 -9.58 4.96 -9.28
N PRO A 126 -9.64 4.98 -10.63
CA PRO A 126 -8.81 5.88 -11.45
C PRO A 126 -9.06 7.37 -11.26
N LYS A 127 -10.24 7.75 -10.74
CA LYS A 127 -10.59 9.16 -10.49
C LYS A 127 -10.17 9.63 -9.09
N ASP A 128 -9.92 8.68 -8.21
CA ASP A 128 -9.81 8.90 -6.77
C ASP A 128 -8.40 8.61 -6.24
N VAL A 129 -7.60 7.87 -7.03
CA VAL A 129 -6.20 7.56 -6.73
C VAL A 129 -5.31 8.27 -7.74
N ALA A 130 -4.47 9.19 -7.25
CA ALA A 130 -3.57 10.01 -8.05
C ALA A 130 -2.10 9.54 -8.05
N ALA A 131 -1.72 8.64 -7.13
CA ALA A 131 -0.39 8.04 -7.07
C ALA A 131 -0.46 6.63 -6.46
N CYS A 132 0.37 5.73 -6.94
CA CYS A 132 0.45 4.34 -6.47
C CYS A 132 1.90 3.97 -6.14
N VAL A 133 2.12 3.33 -4.98
CA VAL A 133 3.43 2.79 -4.60
C VAL A 133 3.30 1.32 -4.24
N VAL A 134 4.16 0.52 -4.83
CA VAL A 134 4.21 -0.94 -4.70
C VAL A 134 5.55 -1.33 -4.07
N TYR A 135 5.54 -1.75 -2.81
CA TYR A 135 6.70 -2.36 -2.17
C TYR A 135 6.65 -3.88 -2.32
N TYR A 136 7.63 -4.45 -3.04
CA TYR A 136 7.79 -5.91 -3.24
C TYR A 136 6.45 -6.64 -3.41
N GLY A 137 5.60 -6.12 -4.32
CA GLY A 137 4.19 -6.50 -4.44
C GLY A 137 3.94 -7.82 -5.14
N GLY A 138 3.20 -8.70 -4.51
CA GLY A 138 2.72 -9.95 -5.08
C GLY A 138 1.46 -10.47 -4.40
N HIS A 139 0.57 -11.10 -5.18
CA HIS A 139 -0.61 -11.81 -4.67
C HIS A 139 -1.12 -12.81 -5.70
N PRO A 140 -1.33 -14.10 -5.32
CA PRO A 140 -1.66 -15.16 -6.28
C PRO A 140 -3.05 -15.05 -6.92
N LYS A 141 -3.98 -14.28 -6.32
CA LYS A 141 -5.38 -14.19 -6.75
C LYS A 141 -5.78 -12.84 -7.31
N VAL A 142 -4.87 -11.84 -7.32
CA VAL A 142 -5.20 -10.48 -7.79
C VAL A 142 -4.99 -10.40 -9.30
N GLU A 143 -6.05 -9.99 -10.00
CA GLU A 143 -6.01 -9.61 -11.40
C GLU A 143 -6.08 -8.09 -11.53
N PHE A 144 -5.32 -7.52 -12.47
CA PHE A 144 -5.19 -6.09 -12.63
C PHE A 144 -5.85 -5.60 -13.91
N ASP A 145 -6.77 -4.66 -13.81
CA ASP A 145 -7.27 -3.89 -14.94
C ASP A 145 -6.36 -2.67 -15.21
N PHE A 146 -5.25 -2.92 -15.90
CA PHE A 146 -4.31 -1.85 -16.23
C PHE A 146 -4.91 -0.77 -17.16
N ASP A 147 -5.98 -1.05 -17.87
CA ASP A 147 -6.65 -0.04 -18.71
C ASP A 147 -7.31 1.02 -17.82
N GLY A 148 -7.85 0.61 -16.67
CA GLY A 148 -8.40 1.49 -15.67
C GLY A 148 -7.37 2.33 -14.90
N LEU A 149 -6.06 2.01 -14.97
CA LEU A 149 -5.05 2.72 -14.20
C LEU A 149 -4.81 4.15 -14.74
N ALA A 150 -4.96 5.17 -13.90
CA ALA A 150 -4.63 6.56 -14.19
C ALA A 150 -3.40 7.06 -13.39
N ALA A 151 -3.18 6.51 -12.21
CA ALA A 151 -2.11 6.90 -11.31
C ALA A 151 -0.72 6.47 -11.81
N PRO A 152 0.30 7.33 -11.74
CA PRO A 152 1.69 6.91 -11.88
C PRO A 152 2.08 5.89 -10.81
N VAL A 153 2.89 4.90 -11.19
CA VAL A 153 3.28 3.78 -10.32
C VAL A 153 4.75 3.87 -9.96
N LEU A 154 5.05 3.87 -8.66
CA LEU A 154 6.40 3.68 -8.12
C LEU A 154 6.54 2.25 -7.61
N GLY A 155 7.47 1.48 -8.16
CA GLY A 155 7.81 0.13 -7.69
C GLY A 155 9.11 0.10 -6.90
N GLN A 156 9.08 -0.50 -5.73
CA GLN A 156 10.21 -0.65 -4.81
C GLN A 156 10.48 -2.15 -4.60
N TRP A 157 11.52 -2.69 -5.24
CA TRP A 157 11.78 -4.12 -5.35
C TRP A 157 13.04 -4.54 -4.62
N ALA A 158 13.04 -5.71 -4.02
CA ALA A 158 14.25 -6.33 -3.49
C ALA A 158 15.01 -7.07 -4.60
N GLU A 159 16.34 -7.18 -4.49
CA GLU A 159 17.13 -7.95 -5.45
C GLU A 159 16.88 -9.45 -5.33
N ASP A 160 16.83 -9.96 -4.11
CA ASP A 160 16.65 -11.39 -3.80
C ASP A 160 15.22 -11.66 -3.30
N ASP A 161 14.28 -11.78 -4.26
CA ASP A 161 12.84 -11.94 -3.97
C ASP A 161 12.13 -12.78 -5.03
N ASP A 162 12.17 -14.11 -4.85
CA ASP A 162 11.52 -15.06 -5.75
C ASP A 162 9.99 -14.95 -5.78
N PHE A 163 9.39 -14.33 -4.75
CA PHE A 163 7.94 -14.15 -4.68
C PHE A 163 7.46 -12.94 -5.49
N ALA A 164 8.14 -11.79 -5.36
CA ALA A 164 7.67 -10.55 -5.97
C ALA A 164 8.30 -10.26 -7.34
N ASN A 165 9.57 -10.62 -7.55
CA ASN A 165 10.31 -10.24 -8.75
C ASN A 165 9.74 -10.80 -10.07
N PRO A 166 9.05 -11.95 -10.13
CA PRO A 166 8.34 -12.37 -11.34
C PRO A 166 7.30 -11.36 -11.84
N ASN A 167 6.78 -10.49 -10.95
CA ASN A 167 5.82 -9.45 -11.34
C ASN A 167 6.48 -8.23 -11.99
N ILE A 168 7.78 -7.98 -11.80
CA ILE A 168 8.46 -6.78 -12.33
C ILE A 168 8.30 -6.71 -13.84
N ALA A 169 8.80 -7.72 -14.54
CA ALA A 169 8.74 -7.76 -16.00
C ALA A 169 7.30 -7.73 -16.55
N ARG A 170 6.36 -8.40 -15.84
CA ARG A 170 4.94 -8.37 -16.18
C ARG A 170 4.36 -6.97 -16.06
N PHE A 171 4.63 -6.27 -14.95
CA PHE A 171 4.10 -4.92 -14.72
C PHE A 171 4.72 -3.91 -15.70
N GLU A 172 6.04 -3.97 -15.93
CA GLU A 172 6.70 -3.13 -16.92
C GLU A 172 6.10 -3.31 -18.34
N ALA A 173 5.89 -4.56 -18.75
CA ALA A 173 5.30 -4.87 -20.05
C ALA A 173 3.86 -4.33 -20.17
N GLU A 174 3.02 -4.56 -19.15
CA GLU A 174 1.62 -4.14 -19.18
C GLU A 174 1.46 -2.62 -19.06
N LEU A 175 2.29 -1.96 -18.25
CA LEU A 175 2.31 -0.51 -18.10
C LEU A 175 2.87 0.17 -19.36
N GLY A 176 3.99 -0.32 -19.89
CA GLY A 176 4.60 0.21 -21.11
C GLY A 176 3.70 0.04 -22.35
N LYS A 177 3.03 -1.11 -22.52
CA LYS A 177 2.07 -1.34 -23.60
C LYS A 177 0.92 -0.33 -23.62
N ARG A 178 0.60 0.28 -22.48
CA ARG A 178 -0.52 1.23 -22.29
C ARG A 178 -0.06 2.66 -22.07
N ASP A 179 1.21 2.95 -22.28
CA ASP A 179 1.82 4.28 -22.03
C ASP A 179 1.51 4.82 -20.62
N LYS A 180 1.43 3.92 -19.62
CA LYS A 180 1.24 4.31 -18.22
C LYS A 180 2.56 4.76 -17.62
N ALA A 181 2.55 5.83 -16.83
CA ALA A 181 3.73 6.33 -16.15
C ALA A 181 4.15 5.38 -15.01
N TYR A 182 5.38 4.93 -15.01
CA TYR A 182 5.94 4.13 -13.92
C TYR A 182 7.44 4.38 -13.73
N GLU A 183 7.91 4.10 -12.53
CA GLU A 183 9.32 4.15 -12.14
C GLU A 183 9.58 2.98 -11.17
N PHE A 184 10.52 2.09 -11.51
CA PHE A 184 10.84 0.91 -10.69
C PHE A 184 12.29 0.95 -10.23
N HIS A 185 12.50 0.65 -8.95
CA HIS A 185 13.81 0.57 -8.31
C HIS A 185 14.01 -0.79 -7.66
N THR A 186 15.12 -1.43 -7.98
CA THR A 186 15.57 -2.64 -7.27
C THR A 186 16.72 -2.26 -6.34
N TYR A 187 16.65 -2.73 -5.09
CA TYR A 187 17.63 -2.44 -4.04
C TYR A 187 18.62 -3.58 -3.93
N PRO A 188 19.90 -3.35 -4.27
CA PRO A 188 20.91 -4.41 -4.21
C PRO A 188 21.12 -4.98 -2.81
N GLY A 189 21.33 -6.30 -2.71
CA GLY A 189 21.59 -7.03 -1.46
C GLY A 189 20.37 -7.21 -0.56
N THR A 190 19.18 -6.72 -0.95
CA THR A 190 17.98 -6.80 -0.12
C THR A 190 17.14 -8.04 -0.42
N LYS A 191 16.36 -8.45 0.57
CA LYS A 191 15.40 -9.55 0.49
C LYS A 191 13.96 -9.04 0.57
N HIS A 192 13.01 -9.93 0.25
CA HIS A 192 11.58 -9.66 0.46
C HIS A 192 11.31 -9.06 1.85
N ALA A 193 10.48 -8.02 1.92
CA ALA A 193 10.13 -7.29 3.15
C ALA A 193 11.28 -6.47 3.77
N PHE A 194 12.27 -6.00 2.98
CA PHE A 194 13.40 -5.18 3.45
C PHE A 194 12.99 -3.90 4.20
N PHE A 195 11.76 -3.45 4.07
CA PHE A 195 11.24 -2.27 4.77
C PHE A 195 10.68 -2.59 6.17
N ASN A 196 10.45 -3.86 6.50
CA ASN A 196 9.80 -4.27 7.73
C ASN A 196 10.80 -4.37 8.90
N ASP A 197 10.83 -3.35 9.77
CA ASP A 197 11.73 -3.24 10.91
C ASP A 197 11.38 -4.18 12.10
N ASP A 198 10.22 -4.86 12.08
CA ASP A 198 9.91 -5.94 13.01
C ASP A 198 10.57 -7.28 12.60
N ARG A 199 11.21 -7.31 11.43
CA ARG A 199 11.85 -8.50 10.86
C ARG A 199 13.35 -8.28 10.62
N PRO A 200 14.18 -8.28 11.67
CA PRO A 200 15.60 -7.94 11.59
C PRO A 200 16.40 -8.84 10.63
N GLU A 201 15.89 -10.06 10.31
CA GLU A 201 16.52 -11.01 9.39
C GLU A 201 16.44 -10.59 7.90
N VAL A 202 15.53 -9.68 7.56
CA VAL A 202 15.35 -9.17 6.20
C VAL A 202 15.37 -7.64 6.12
N TYR A 203 15.25 -6.94 7.24
CA TYR A 203 15.26 -5.48 7.27
C TYR A 203 16.61 -4.92 6.80
N ASP A 204 16.56 -4.03 5.82
CA ASP A 204 17.72 -3.27 5.37
C ASP A 204 17.45 -1.77 5.57
N ARG A 205 18.18 -1.19 6.53
CA ARG A 205 17.99 0.21 6.92
C ARG A 205 18.23 1.19 5.77
N ASP A 206 19.29 0.98 4.99
CA ASP A 206 19.66 1.93 3.94
C ASP A 206 18.68 1.87 2.76
N ALA A 207 18.23 0.67 2.41
CA ALA A 207 17.17 0.49 1.42
C ALA A 207 15.84 1.04 1.92
N ALA A 208 15.48 0.81 3.18
CA ALA A 208 14.25 1.34 3.78
C ALA A 208 14.23 2.88 3.78
N VAL A 209 15.35 3.53 4.12
CA VAL A 209 15.46 5.00 4.08
C VAL A 209 15.33 5.51 2.64
N ARG A 210 16.11 4.97 1.70
CA ARG A 210 16.07 5.40 0.29
C ARG A 210 14.72 5.17 -0.37
N SER A 211 14.09 4.03 -0.10
CA SER A 211 12.76 3.74 -0.65
C SER A 211 11.68 4.64 -0.04
N TRP A 212 11.81 4.99 1.23
CA TRP A 212 10.92 5.95 1.88
C TRP A 212 11.03 7.34 1.27
N GLU A 213 12.25 7.86 1.10
CA GLU A 213 12.49 9.16 0.46
C GLU A 213 11.86 9.23 -0.93
N ARG A 214 12.09 8.20 -1.78
CA ARG A 214 11.46 8.10 -3.11
C ARG A 214 9.94 8.05 -3.03
N THR A 215 9.40 7.34 -2.04
CA THR A 215 7.95 7.28 -1.82
C THR A 215 7.40 8.66 -1.50
N ILE A 216 8.00 9.39 -0.56
CA ILE A 216 7.55 10.73 -0.19
C ILE A 216 7.67 11.72 -1.37
N ASP A 217 8.76 11.65 -2.14
CA ASP A 217 8.96 12.48 -3.34
C ASP A 217 7.88 12.18 -4.39
N HIS A 218 7.61 10.89 -4.66
CA HIS A 218 6.57 10.47 -5.60
C HIS A 218 5.19 10.96 -5.15
N LEU A 219 4.81 10.72 -3.90
CA LEU A 219 3.51 11.17 -3.38
C LEU A 219 3.40 12.70 -3.36
N THR A 220 4.48 13.40 -3.07
CA THR A 220 4.49 14.88 -3.06
C THR A 220 4.33 15.47 -4.45
N ARG A 221 4.85 14.79 -5.46
CA ARG A 221 4.76 15.22 -6.88
C ARG A 221 3.34 15.11 -7.42
N TYR A 222 2.57 14.11 -7.00
CA TYR A 222 1.28 13.77 -7.61
C TYR A 222 0.06 14.10 -6.73
N LEU A 223 0.24 14.48 -5.46
CA LEU A 223 -0.79 14.93 -4.53
C LEU A 223 -0.63 16.42 -4.16
#